data_2beaf3d5c350fbf8e8de602b69f9d44c
#
_entry.id   2beaf3d5c350fbf8e8de602b69f9d44c
#
_cell.length_a   1.000
_cell.length_b   1.000
_cell.length_c   1.000
_cell.angle_alpha   90.00
_cell.angle_beta   90.00
_cell.angle_gamma   90.00
#
_symmetry.space_group_name_H-M   'P 1'
#
loop_
_entity.id
_entity.type
_entity.pdbx_description
1 polymer ?
#
loop_
_entity_poly.entity_id
_entity_poly.type
_entity_poly.pdbx_seq_one_letter_code
_entity_poly.pdbx_strand_id
1 'polypeptide(L)'
;PARYMYIMAEDGNFPKYFGKVHPKYKSPHRAVVLCGVLGIFFILSGSIKIVAMMCAYNQIQAYIIGFMSFLGLRRKEPDLKRPWKCPAGTFGAWFSIICFALLLILAYDPVAIWYNVVWDVLAILYYVLFVRKRPIPQEAIDVEALTLATTDPTPEEKAKLDRQYKFWRIGAYLAAAAGILLFVFAWIF
;
A
#
# COMPACT_ATOMS: atom_id res chain seq x y z
N PRO A 1 -7.43 8.94 -4.61
CA PRO A 1 -8.50 7.99 -4.21
C PRO A 1 -9.32 7.51 -5.41
N ALA A 2 -9.91 8.40 -6.25
CA ALA A 2 -10.76 8.02 -7.38
C ALA A 2 -10.11 7.05 -8.38
N ARG A 3 -8.80 7.16 -8.60
CA ARG A 3 -8.04 6.28 -9.48
C ARG A 3 -7.92 4.85 -8.93
N TYR A 4 -7.76 4.72 -7.61
CA TYR A 4 -7.77 3.41 -6.95
C TYR A 4 -9.14 2.73 -7.05
N MET A 5 -10.23 3.48 -6.85
CA MET A 5 -11.58 2.94 -7.02
C MET A 5 -11.85 2.48 -8.46
N TYR A 6 -11.31 3.21 -9.44
CA TYR A 6 -11.40 2.84 -10.85
C TYR A 6 -10.70 1.50 -11.11
N ILE A 7 -9.43 1.37 -10.70
CA ILE A 7 -8.65 0.13 -10.86
C ILE A 7 -9.33 -1.03 -10.13
N MET A 8 -9.76 -0.83 -8.88
CA MET A 8 -10.49 -1.86 -8.13
C MET A 8 -11.80 -2.28 -8.82
N ALA A 9 -12.46 -1.37 -9.55
CA ALA A 9 -13.66 -1.69 -10.30
C ALA A 9 -13.35 -2.49 -11.59
N GLU A 10 -12.21 -2.22 -12.25
CA GLU A 10 -11.71 -3.02 -13.38
C GLU A 10 -11.31 -4.41 -12.91
N ASP A 11 -10.59 -4.53 -11.80
CA ASP A 11 -10.19 -5.81 -11.20
C ASP A 11 -11.37 -6.62 -10.63
N GLY A 12 -12.60 -6.09 -10.67
CA GLY A 12 -13.78 -6.75 -10.13
C GLY A 12 -13.93 -6.67 -8.62
N ASN A 13 -13.00 -6.04 -7.91
CA ASN A 13 -13.02 -5.87 -6.45
C ASN A 13 -13.97 -4.76 -5.98
N PHE A 14 -14.44 -3.91 -6.89
CA PHE A 14 -15.41 -2.84 -6.64
C PHE A 14 -16.57 -2.91 -7.67
N PRO A 15 -17.75 -2.30 -7.40
CA PRO A 15 -18.85 -2.32 -8.36
C PRO A 15 -18.43 -1.71 -9.70
N LYS A 16 -18.67 -2.45 -10.81
CA LYS A 16 -18.33 -2.03 -12.19
C LYS A 16 -18.93 -0.66 -12.58
N TYR A 17 -19.95 -0.21 -11.83
CA TYR A 17 -20.56 1.11 -12.03
C TYR A 17 -19.54 2.25 -11.89
N PHE A 18 -18.56 2.13 -11.00
CA PHE A 18 -17.53 3.14 -10.72
C PHE A 18 -16.33 3.06 -11.67
N GLY A 19 -16.20 1.96 -12.44
CA GLY A 19 -15.18 1.79 -13.47
C GLY A 19 -15.47 2.51 -14.80
N LYS A 20 -16.60 3.26 -14.92
CA LYS A 20 -16.91 3.97 -16.15
C LYS A 20 -16.12 5.27 -16.29
N VAL A 21 -15.38 5.38 -17.38
CA VAL A 21 -14.59 6.56 -17.76
C VAL A 21 -15.45 7.52 -18.58
N HIS A 22 -15.30 8.81 -18.34
CA HIS A 22 -16.01 9.83 -19.13
C HIS A 22 -15.45 9.90 -20.56
N PRO A 23 -16.29 9.83 -21.62
CA PRO A 23 -15.82 9.73 -22.99
C PRO A 23 -14.96 10.92 -23.44
N LYS A 24 -15.30 12.14 -23.00
CA LYS A 24 -14.58 13.37 -23.36
C LYS A 24 -13.34 13.62 -22.52
N TYR A 25 -13.43 13.44 -21.19
CA TYR A 25 -12.34 13.80 -20.25
C TYR A 25 -11.46 12.63 -19.84
N LYS A 26 -11.77 11.41 -20.30
CA LYS A 26 -11.04 10.18 -19.98
C LYS A 26 -10.72 10.02 -18.46
N SER A 27 -11.61 10.53 -17.62
CA SER A 27 -11.50 10.49 -16.15
C SER A 27 -12.64 9.65 -15.55
N PRO A 28 -12.42 8.96 -14.41
CA PRO A 28 -13.43 8.16 -13.73
C PRO A 28 -14.38 9.07 -12.94
N HIS A 29 -15.23 9.81 -13.64
CA HIS A 29 -16.11 10.85 -13.08
C HIS A 29 -16.98 10.36 -11.92
N ARG A 30 -17.49 9.13 -12.00
CA ARG A 30 -18.34 8.55 -10.96
C ARG A 30 -17.58 8.28 -9.66
N ALA A 31 -16.34 7.80 -9.77
CA ALA A 31 -15.47 7.61 -8.62
C ALA A 31 -15.05 8.96 -8.00
N VAL A 32 -14.84 9.99 -8.83
CA VAL A 32 -14.55 11.36 -8.36
C VAL A 32 -15.72 11.93 -7.59
N VAL A 33 -16.94 11.80 -8.12
CA VAL A 33 -18.16 12.28 -7.45
C VAL A 33 -18.36 11.55 -6.11
N LEU A 34 -18.18 10.24 -6.07
CA LEU A 34 -18.28 9.46 -4.82
C LEU A 34 -17.25 9.93 -3.79
N CYS A 35 -16.00 10.14 -4.19
CA CYS A 35 -14.96 10.68 -3.30
C CYS A 35 -15.32 12.07 -2.79
N GLY A 36 -15.88 12.92 -3.65
CA GLY A 36 -16.34 14.27 -3.26
C GLY A 36 -17.47 14.23 -2.23
N VAL A 37 -18.48 13.41 -2.47
CA VAL A 37 -19.61 13.24 -1.54
C VAL A 37 -19.16 12.71 -0.18
N LEU A 38 -18.31 11.67 -0.18
CA LEU A 38 -17.73 11.13 1.06
C LEU A 38 -16.87 12.18 1.78
N GLY A 39 -16.06 12.94 1.03
CA GLY A 39 -15.26 14.04 1.60
C GLY A 39 -16.12 15.09 2.29
N ILE A 40 -17.20 15.55 1.65
CA ILE A 40 -18.15 16.51 2.24
C ILE A 40 -18.80 15.92 3.50
N PHE A 41 -19.24 14.67 3.44
CA PHE A 41 -19.81 13.97 4.59
C PHE A 41 -18.86 13.94 5.79
N PHE A 42 -17.60 13.61 5.57
CA PHE A 42 -16.59 13.60 6.63
C PHE A 42 -16.28 15.01 7.17
N ILE A 43 -16.24 16.03 6.32
CA ILE A 43 -16.04 17.43 6.76
C ILE A 43 -17.22 17.90 7.62
N LEU A 44 -18.43 17.58 7.21
CA LEU A 44 -19.64 17.95 7.96
C LEU A 44 -19.78 17.23 9.31
N SER A 45 -19.11 16.07 9.48
CA SER A 45 -19.05 15.39 10.78
C SER A 45 -18.31 16.18 11.86
N GLY A 46 -17.65 17.28 11.51
CA GLY A 46 -17.08 18.27 12.42
C GLY A 46 -15.80 17.84 13.15
N SER A 47 -15.30 16.64 12.93
CA SER A 47 -14.15 16.11 13.67
C SER A 47 -12.95 15.83 12.77
N ILE A 48 -12.30 16.91 12.31
CA ILE A 48 -11.09 16.83 11.45
C ILE A 48 -9.99 15.96 12.09
N LYS A 49 -9.82 16.03 13.42
CA LYS A 49 -8.85 15.21 14.15
C LYS A 49 -9.12 13.72 13.97
N ILE A 50 -10.35 13.27 14.15
CA ILE A 50 -10.74 11.85 14.02
C ILE A 50 -10.51 11.37 12.59
N VAL A 51 -10.92 12.16 11.60
CA VAL A 51 -10.73 11.81 10.18
C VAL A 51 -9.24 11.70 9.84
N ALA A 52 -8.42 12.63 10.30
CA ALA A 52 -6.97 12.58 10.08
C ALA A 52 -6.33 11.34 10.71
N MET A 53 -6.72 11.00 11.94
CA MET A 53 -6.25 9.78 12.61
C MET A 53 -6.71 8.51 11.93
N MET A 54 -7.96 8.42 11.47
CA MET A 54 -8.45 7.29 10.68
C MET A 54 -7.63 7.10 9.39
N CYS A 55 -7.32 8.20 8.68
CA CYS A 55 -6.46 8.14 7.49
C CYS A 55 -5.07 7.61 7.83
N ALA A 56 -4.48 8.07 8.93
CA ALA A 56 -3.17 7.61 9.38
C ALA A 56 -3.17 6.11 9.74
N TYR A 57 -4.17 5.63 10.47
CA TYR A 57 -4.30 4.21 10.82
C TYR A 57 -4.45 3.33 9.59
N ASN A 58 -5.34 3.70 8.65
CA ASN A 58 -5.51 2.96 7.40
C ASN A 58 -4.20 2.89 6.60
N GLN A 59 -3.43 3.99 6.56
CA GLN A 59 -2.17 4.03 5.85
C GLN A 59 -1.13 3.12 6.50
N ILE A 60 -1.04 3.12 7.82
CA ILE A 60 -0.13 2.24 8.58
C ILE A 60 -0.49 0.77 8.37
N GLN A 61 -1.78 0.41 8.44
CA GLN A 61 -2.24 -0.94 8.16
C GLN A 61 -1.88 -1.38 6.74
N ALA A 62 -2.10 -0.54 5.74
CA ALA A 62 -1.74 -0.83 4.35
C ALA A 62 -0.24 -1.12 4.19
N TYR A 63 0.62 -0.37 4.87
CA TYR A 63 2.06 -0.62 4.87
C TYR A 63 2.42 -1.95 5.55
N ILE A 64 1.85 -2.25 6.71
CA ILE A 64 2.07 -3.52 7.40
C ILE A 64 1.68 -4.70 6.49
N ILE A 65 0.49 -4.66 5.87
CA ILE A 65 0.02 -5.68 4.95
C ILE A 65 0.96 -5.81 3.75
N GLY A 66 1.42 -4.69 3.19
CA GLY A 66 2.39 -4.66 2.10
C GLY A 66 3.70 -5.35 2.45
N PHE A 67 4.27 -5.08 3.63
CA PHE A 67 5.48 -5.75 4.10
C PHE A 67 5.25 -7.24 4.40
N MET A 68 4.10 -7.60 4.95
CA MET A 68 3.74 -9.02 5.15
C MET A 68 3.61 -9.76 3.82
N SER A 69 3.01 -9.13 2.81
CA SER A 69 2.90 -9.69 1.45
C SER A 69 4.26 -9.85 0.81
N PHE A 70 5.17 -8.89 0.99
CA PHE A 70 6.56 -9.00 0.54
C PHE A 70 7.29 -10.18 1.18
N LEU A 71 7.14 -10.37 2.50
CA LEU A 71 7.73 -11.52 3.20
C LEU A 71 7.11 -12.84 2.76
N GLY A 72 5.79 -12.87 2.55
CA GLY A 72 5.04 -14.02 2.06
C GLY A 72 5.50 -14.44 0.67
N LEU A 73 5.66 -13.49 -0.25
CA LEU A 73 6.11 -13.76 -1.61
C LEU A 73 7.55 -14.28 -1.64
N ARG A 74 8.42 -13.79 -0.77
CA ARG A 74 9.81 -14.32 -0.66
C ARG A 74 9.87 -15.74 -0.14
N ARG A 75 8.91 -16.16 0.68
CA ARG A 75 8.83 -17.54 1.18
C ARG A 75 8.21 -18.51 0.17
N LYS A 76 7.18 -18.05 -0.56
CA LYS A 76 6.45 -18.89 -1.51
C LYS A 76 7.21 -19.08 -2.83
N GLU A 77 7.86 -18.02 -3.29
CA GLU A 77 8.54 -17.97 -4.59
C GLU A 77 10.01 -17.56 -4.40
N PRO A 78 10.87 -18.44 -3.82
CA PRO A 78 12.28 -18.12 -3.58
C PRO A 78 13.07 -17.94 -4.88
N ASP A 79 12.73 -18.72 -5.91
CA ASP A 79 13.44 -18.81 -7.19
C ASP A 79 13.01 -17.77 -8.22
N LEU A 80 12.03 -16.91 -7.86
CA LEU A 80 11.56 -15.85 -8.75
C LEU A 80 12.72 -14.90 -9.10
N LYS A 81 13.03 -14.76 -10.38
CA LYS A 81 14.05 -13.83 -10.87
C LYS A 81 13.65 -12.40 -10.51
N ARG A 82 14.44 -11.75 -9.67
CA ARG A 82 14.22 -10.37 -9.23
C ARG A 82 15.34 -9.49 -9.75
N PRO A 83 15.08 -8.60 -10.72
CA PRO A 83 16.10 -7.74 -11.30
C PRO A 83 16.68 -6.77 -10.26
N TRP A 84 15.88 -6.39 -9.27
CA TRP A 84 16.30 -5.50 -8.19
C TRP A 84 16.16 -6.18 -6.82
N LYS A 85 17.24 -6.09 -6.02
CA LYS A 85 17.27 -6.65 -4.66
C LYS A 85 17.16 -5.49 -3.65
N CYS A 86 16.17 -5.56 -2.75
CA CYS A 86 16.03 -4.56 -1.70
C CYS A 86 17.28 -4.56 -0.79
N PRO A 87 17.93 -3.39 -0.55
CA PRO A 87 19.18 -3.32 0.23
C PRO A 87 19.08 -3.87 1.65
N ALA A 88 17.97 -3.64 2.33
CA ALA A 88 17.72 -4.13 3.68
C ALA A 88 17.06 -5.53 3.72
N GLY A 89 16.62 -6.05 2.56
CA GLY A 89 16.04 -7.38 2.43
C GLY A 89 14.88 -7.67 3.39
N THR A 90 14.86 -8.86 3.94
CA THR A 90 13.84 -9.31 4.91
C THR A 90 13.96 -8.60 6.26
N PHE A 91 15.17 -8.23 6.66
CA PHE A 91 15.39 -7.49 7.91
C PHE A 91 14.70 -6.13 7.88
N GLY A 92 14.84 -5.37 6.77
CA GLY A 92 14.17 -4.07 6.62
C GLY A 92 12.65 -4.19 6.69
N ALA A 93 12.06 -5.24 6.11
CA ALA A 93 10.63 -5.48 6.18
C ALA A 93 10.16 -5.75 7.63
N TRP A 94 10.86 -6.60 8.37
CA TRP A 94 10.53 -6.85 9.78
C TRP A 94 10.71 -5.61 10.65
N PHE A 95 11.80 -4.88 10.47
CA PHE A 95 12.04 -3.62 11.16
C PHE A 95 10.91 -2.61 10.91
N SER A 96 10.49 -2.45 9.66
CA SER A 96 9.38 -1.57 9.30
C SER A 96 8.06 -1.99 9.94
N ILE A 97 7.74 -3.29 9.95
CA ILE A 97 6.53 -3.81 10.60
C ILE A 97 6.54 -3.47 12.10
N ILE A 98 7.66 -3.68 12.77
CA ILE A 98 7.80 -3.38 14.21
C ILE A 98 7.63 -1.87 14.45
N CYS A 99 8.27 -1.01 13.65
CA CYS A 99 8.15 0.44 13.77
C CYS A 99 6.69 0.91 13.55
N PHE A 100 6.00 0.38 12.54
CA PHE A 100 4.62 0.74 12.28
C PHE A 100 3.66 0.19 13.36
N ALA A 101 3.90 -1.01 13.89
CA ALA A 101 3.15 -1.53 15.02
C ALA A 101 3.34 -0.68 16.28
N LEU A 102 4.57 -0.24 16.54
CA LEU A 102 4.87 0.67 17.65
C LEU A 102 4.18 2.02 17.47
N LEU A 103 4.16 2.58 16.26
CA LEU A 103 3.43 3.81 15.95
C LEU A 103 1.94 3.68 16.23
N LEU A 104 1.32 2.53 15.91
CA LEU A 104 -0.09 2.29 16.25
C LEU A 104 -0.35 2.31 17.76
N ILE A 105 0.60 1.80 18.55
CA ILE A 105 0.49 1.78 20.01
C ILE A 105 0.68 3.20 20.58
N LEU A 106 1.70 3.93 20.09
CA LEU A 106 2.02 5.28 20.58
C LEU A 106 0.98 6.33 20.17
N ALA A 107 0.39 6.20 19.00
CA ALA A 107 -0.67 7.08 18.50
C ALA A 107 -2.07 6.62 18.91
N TYR A 108 -2.20 5.95 20.05
CA TYR A 108 -3.47 5.37 20.49
C TYR A 108 -4.53 6.44 20.76
N ASP A 109 -5.61 6.42 19.96
CA ASP A 109 -6.83 7.18 20.20
C ASP A 109 -8.03 6.22 20.12
N PRO A 110 -8.72 5.95 21.26
CA PRO A 110 -9.75 4.91 21.32
C PRO A 110 -10.92 5.17 20.38
N VAL A 111 -11.27 6.43 20.17
CA VAL A 111 -12.38 6.81 19.28
C VAL A 111 -12.02 6.54 17.82
N ALA A 112 -10.86 6.99 17.39
CA ALA A 112 -10.40 6.82 16.01
C ALA A 112 -10.16 5.33 15.68
N ILE A 113 -9.63 4.54 16.62
CA ILE A 113 -9.46 3.10 16.45
C ILE A 113 -10.81 2.40 16.30
N TRP A 114 -11.80 2.74 17.13
CA TRP A 114 -13.12 2.14 17.03
C TRP A 114 -13.76 2.38 15.66
N TYR A 115 -13.71 3.61 15.17
CA TYR A 115 -14.17 3.92 13.81
C TYR A 115 -13.41 3.14 12.74
N ASN A 116 -12.09 2.99 12.89
CA ASN A 116 -11.27 2.23 11.95
C ASN A 116 -11.66 0.75 11.94
N VAL A 117 -11.82 0.12 13.12
CA VAL A 117 -12.27 -1.28 13.25
C VAL A 117 -13.63 -1.49 12.60
N VAL A 118 -14.58 -0.59 12.82
CA VAL A 118 -15.91 -0.67 12.18
C VAL A 118 -15.76 -0.63 10.66
N TRP A 119 -14.90 0.26 10.14
CA TRP A 119 -14.65 0.37 8.71
C TRP A 119 -13.99 -0.89 8.13
N ASP A 120 -13.01 -1.46 8.83
CA ASP A 120 -12.33 -2.70 8.44
C ASP A 120 -13.30 -3.89 8.42
N VAL A 121 -14.17 -4.01 9.43
CA VAL A 121 -15.20 -5.05 9.47
C VAL A 121 -16.17 -4.91 8.29
N LEU A 122 -16.60 -3.69 7.97
CA LEU A 122 -17.45 -3.44 6.79
C LEU A 122 -16.75 -3.81 5.49
N ALA A 123 -15.45 -3.49 5.36
CA ALA A 123 -14.64 -3.84 4.19
C ALA A 123 -14.48 -5.36 4.05
N ILE A 124 -14.21 -6.07 5.14
CA ILE A 124 -14.11 -7.53 5.17
C ILE A 124 -15.46 -8.16 4.81
N LEU A 125 -16.55 -7.67 5.39
CA LEU A 125 -17.90 -8.15 5.10
C LEU A 125 -18.24 -7.96 3.62
N TYR A 126 -17.94 -6.79 3.05
CA TYR A 126 -18.10 -6.53 1.64
C TYR A 126 -17.29 -7.50 0.78
N TYR A 127 -16.02 -7.72 1.13
CA TYR A 127 -15.16 -8.67 0.43
C TYR A 127 -15.73 -10.09 0.44
N VAL A 128 -16.14 -10.60 1.61
CA VAL A 128 -16.67 -11.96 1.77
C VAL A 128 -17.98 -12.14 1.02
N LEU A 129 -18.88 -11.16 1.07
CA LEU A 129 -20.21 -11.26 0.47
C LEU A 129 -20.21 -11.08 -1.04
N PHE A 130 -19.39 -10.14 -1.55
CA PHE A 130 -19.47 -9.71 -2.94
C PHE A 130 -18.24 -10.06 -3.78
N VAL A 131 -17.03 -9.94 -3.24
CA VAL A 131 -15.79 -10.08 -4.01
C VAL A 131 -15.36 -11.53 -4.10
N ARG A 132 -15.37 -12.27 -2.99
CA ARG A 132 -14.91 -13.67 -2.93
C ARG A 132 -15.60 -14.60 -3.93
N LYS A 133 -16.84 -14.28 -4.32
CA LYS A 133 -17.64 -15.08 -5.27
C LYS A 133 -17.39 -14.73 -6.73
N ARG A 134 -16.61 -13.68 -7.00
CA ARG A 134 -16.33 -13.26 -8.38
C ARG A 134 -15.12 -13.97 -8.92
N PRO A 135 -15.16 -14.49 -10.17
CA PRO A 135 -13.97 -15.01 -10.82
C PRO A 135 -12.96 -13.86 -10.97
N ILE A 136 -11.72 -14.11 -10.59
CA ILE A 136 -10.62 -13.16 -10.83
C ILE A 136 -10.42 -13.10 -12.35
N PRO A 137 -10.46 -11.92 -12.99
CA PRO A 137 -10.18 -11.80 -14.42
C PRO A 137 -8.79 -12.38 -14.70
N GLN A 138 -8.69 -13.37 -15.56
CA GLN A 138 -7.39 -14.01 -15.88
C GLN A 138 -6.41 -13.03 -16.53
N GLU A 139 -6.92 -11.98 -17.17
CA GLU A 139 -6.10 -10.89 -17.75
C GLU A 139 -5.33 -10.08 -16.68
N ALA A 140 -5.82 -10.06 -15.44
CA ALA A 140 -5.10 -9.40 -14.32
C ALA A 140 -3.89 -10.21 -13.83
N ILE A 141 -3.78 -11.48 -14.24
CA ILE A 141 -2.69 -12.39 -13.86
C ILE A 141 -1.99 -12.86 -15.15
N ASP A 142 -1.56 -11.93 -15.97
CA ASP A 142 -0.66 -12.29 -17.05
C ASP A 142 0.74 -12.42 -16.49
N VAL A 143 0.95 -13.56 -15.77
CA VAL A 143 2.25 -13.95 -15.22
C VAL A 143 3.28 -14.05 -16.35
N GLU A 144 2.83 -14.33 -17.57
CA GLU A 144 3.65 -14.42 -18.76
C GLU A 144 4.12 -13.02 -19.22
N ALA A 145 3.28 -11.99 -19.15
CA ALA A 145 3.69 -10.60 -19.36
C ALA A 145 4.67 -10.12 -18.29
N LEU A 146 4.50 -10.55 -17.04
CA LEU A 146 5.44 -10.28 -15.95
C LEU A 146 6.78 -11.02 -16.14
N THR A 147 6.76 -12.23 -16.67
CA THR A 147 7.98 -13.00 -16.96
C THR A 147 8.69 -12.50 -18.23
N LEU A 148 7.95 -12.03 -19.23
CA LEU A 148 8.53 -11.39 -20.43
C LEU A 148 9.15 -10.02 -20.11
N ALA A 149 8.64 -9.31 -19.11
CA ALA A 149 9.27 -8.08 -18.59
C ALA A 149 10.56 -8.35 -17.79
N THR A 150 10.86 -9.61 -17.44
CA THR A 150 12.07 -10.04 -16.76
C THR A 150 13.05 -10.72 -17.73
N THR A 151 13.28 -10.16 -18.92
CA THR A 151 14.47 -10.48 -19.71
C THR A 151 15.70 -10.20 -18.85
N ASP A 152 16.62 -11.18 -18.81
CA ASP A 152 17.87 -10.99 -18.03
C ASP A 152 18.54 -9.69 -18.47
N PRO A 153 18.83 -8.76 -17.55
CA PRO A 153 19.39 -7.47 -17.91
C PRO A 153 20.72 -7.66 -18.63
N THR A 154 20.97 -6.85 -19.65
CA THR A 154 22.25 -6.84 -20.34
C THR A 154 23.39 -6.59 -19.35
N PRO A 155 24.64 -7.03 -19.64
CA PRO A 155 25.77 -6.83 -18.73
C PRO A 155 25.96 -5.36 -18.30
N GLU A 156 25.67 -4.42 -19.19
CA GLU A 156 25.75 -2.98 -18.91
C GLU A 156 24.62 -2.50 -17.99
N GLU A 157 23.39 -2.97 -18.19
CA GLU A 157 22.26 -2.70 -17.30
C GLU A 157 22.48 -3.30 -15.92
N LYS A 158 23.04 -4.51 -15.85
CA LYS A 158 23.39 -5.16 -14.60
C LYS A 158 24.42 -4.35 -13.81
N ALA A 159 25.48 -3.84 -14.46
CA ALA A 159 26.46 -2.98 -13.83
C ALA A 159 25.87 -1.66 -13.33
N LYS A 160 24.92 -1.08 -14.08
CA LYS A 160 24.19 0.14 -13.69
C LYS A 160 23.28 -0.13 -12.48
N LEU A 161 22.54 -1.26 -12.47
CA LEU A 161 21.71 -1.69 -11.36
C LEU A 161 22.54 -1.96 -10.10
N ASP A 162 23.69 -2.62 -10.21
CA ASP A 162 24.57 -2.88 -9.07
C ASP A 162 25.14 -1.60 -8.47
N ARG A 163 25.46 -0.59 -9.31
CA ARG A 163 25.89 0.74 -8.85
C ARG A 163 24.77 1.47 -8.12
N GLN A 164 23.56 1.46 -8.67
CA GLN A 164 22.37 2.02 -8.03
C GLN A 164 22.06 1.31 -6.72
N TYR A 165 22.17 -0.01 -6.69
CA TYR A 165 21.97 -0.81 -5.48
C TYR A 165 22.93 -0.41 -4.35
N LYS A 166 24.23 -0.25 -4.67
CA LYS A 166 25.21 0.21 -3.67
C LYS A 166 24.87 1.59 -3.13
N PHE A 167 24.51 2.52 -4.02
CA PHE A 167 24.12 3.88 -3.64
C PHE A 167 22.89 3.89 -2.71
N TRP A 168 21.82 3.20 -3.13
CA TRP A 168 20.60 3.14 -2.34
C TRP A 168 20.76 2.38 -1.02
N ARG A 169 21.64 1.39 -0.97
CA ARG A 169 21.97 0.67 0.26
C ARG A 169 22.59 1.59 1.30
N ILE A 170 23.54 2.40 0.88
CA ILE A 170 24.15 3.41 1.77
C ILE A 170 23.11 4.43 2.21
N GLY A 171 22.31 4.94 1.29
CA GLY A 171 21.20 5.87 1.59
C GLY A 171 20.20 5.30 2.60
N ALA A 172 19.84 4.04 2.46
CA ALA A 172 18.92 3.37 3.39
C ALA A 172 19.51 3.25 4.81
N TYR A 173 20.78 2.91 4.93
CA TYR A 173 21.44 2.87 6.24
C TYR A 173 21.58 4.25 6.88
N LEU A 174 21.89 5.28 6.09
CA LEU A 174 21.95 6.66 6.57
C LEU A 174 20.57 7.16 7.02
N ALA A 175 19.53 6.88 6.26
CA ALA A 175 18.17 7.23 6.62
C ALA A 175 17.70 6.51 7.91
N ALA A 176 18.03 5.23 8.05
CA ALA A 176 17.74 4.48 9.27
C ALA A 176 18.49 5.05 10.49
N ALA A 177 19.76 5.37 10.35
CA ALA A 177 20.55 5.98 11.41
C ALA A 177 20.01 7.37 11.80
N ALA A 178 19.66 8.21 10.81
CA ALA A 178 19.05 9.52 11.04
C ALA A 178 17.69 9.38 11.74
N GLY A 179 16.86 8.42 11.33
CA GLY A 179 15.57 8.13 11.99
C GLY A 179 15.74 7.73 13.46
N ILE A 180 16.70 6.87 13.76
CA ILE A 180 17.03 6.47 15.14
C ILE A 180 17.49 7.69 15.95
N LEU A 181 18.38 8.52 15.40
CA LEU A 181 18.87 9.72 16.06
C LEU A 181 17.73 10.71 16.35
N LEU A 182 16.85 10.95 15.38
CA LEU A 182 15.68 11.81 15.57
C LEU A 182 14.72 11.26 16.63
N PHE A 183 14.51 9.95 16.64
CA PHE A 183 13.67 9.31 17.65
C PHE A 183 14.27 9.45 19.06
N VAL A 184 15.57 9.20 19.22
CA VAL A 184 16.28 9.38 20.49
C VAL A 184 16.25 10.83 20.93
N PHE A 185 16.47 11.77 20.00
CA PHE A 185 16.40 13.20 20.28
C PHE A 185 15.01 13.64 20.76
N ALA A 186 13.95 13.18 20.06
CA ALA A 186 12.57 13.46 20.43
C ALA A 186 12.14 12.81 21.77
N TRP A 187 12.89 11.83 22.24
CA TRP A 187 12.62 11.17 23.52
C TRP A 187 13.36 11.83 24.70
N ILE A 188 14.44 12.57 24.41
CA ILE A 188 15.27 13.25 25.42
C ILE A 188 14.77 14.69 25.66
N PHE A 189 14.15 15.34 24.67
CA PHE A 189 13.61 16.68 24.71
C PHE A 189 12.09 16.69 24.54
#